data_23b175ae71e969f9ef9c9f5da4b7fc1f
#
_entry.id   23b175ae71e969f9ef9c9f5da4b7fc1f
#
_cell.length_a   1.000
_cell.length_b   1.000
_cell.length_c   1.000
_cell.angle_alpha   90.00
_cell.angle_beta   90.00
_cell.angle_gamma   90.00
#
_symmetry.space_group_name_H-M   'P 1'
#
loop_
_entity.id
_entity.type
_entity.pdbx_description
1 polymer ?
#
loop_
_entity_poly.entity_id
_entity_poly.type
_entity_poly.pdbx_seq_one_letter_code
_entity_poly.pdbx_strand_id
1 'polypeptide(L)'
;MLEQALKDGITLFQWREKGAGSLAGQAAEYEQFARDCLALCRQYGVPFLVNDDVALALKLDAEGVHIGQDDGDVAATRARIAHKILGVSAHSVEEVHSAEAAGADYVGLGPIYATVSKADANTPTGLVWLEEARAAFPSLPIVAIGGINLERAPAVFAAGADGIAVISAICRDPSFVAEFQQLAL
;
A
#
# COMPACT_ATOMS: atom_id res chain seq x y z
N MET A 1 0.88 -14.52 -11.03
CA MET A 1 1.31 -13.91 -9.75
C MET A 1 0.13 -13.29 -9.01
N LEU A 2 -0.55 -12.25 -9.50
CA LEU A 2 -1.67 -11.62 -8.81
C LEU A 2 -2.76 -12.63 -8.44
N GLU A 3 -3.22 -13.46 -9.38
CA GLU A 3 -4.26 -14.45 -9.11
C GLU A 3 -3.87 -15.44 -8.00
N GLN A 4 -2.59 -15.83 -7.91
CA GLN A 4 -2.13 -16.69 -6.82
C GLN A 4 -2.21 -15.95 -5.48
N ALA A 5 -1.72 -14.72 -5.41
CA ALA A 5 -1.81 -13.92 -4.19
C ALA A 5 -3.27 -13.70 -3.72
N LEU A 6 -4.20 -13.50 -4.66
CA LEU A 6 -5.63 -13.41 -4.37
C LEU A 6 -6.20 -14.72 -3.80
N LYS A 7 -5.84 -15.87 -4.39
CA LYS A 7 -6.21 -17.21 -3.88
C LYS A 7 -5.65 -17.47 -2.49
N ASP A 8 -4.45 -16.98 -2.22
CA ASP A 8 -3.76 -17.17 -0.94
C ASP A 8 -4.20 -16.16 0.13
N GLY A 9 -5.10 -15.23 -0.21
CA GLY A 9 -5.82 -14.42 0.76
C GLY A 9 -5.22 -13.05 1.06
N ILE A 10 -4.62 -12.37 0.07
CA ILE A 10 -4.36 -10.93 0.24
C ILE A 10 -5.67 -10.18 0.48
N THR A 11 -5.62 -9.16 1.32
CA THR A 11 -6.81 -8.41 1.75
C THR A 11 -6.99 -7.09 1.00
N LEU A 12 -5.95 -6.62 0.29
CA LEU A 12 -5.95 -5.42 -0.52
C LEU A 12 -4.86 -5.53 -1.58
N PHE A 13 -5.13 -5.07 -2.79
CA PHE A 13 -4.14 -4.97 -3.86
C PHE A 13 -3.93 -3.51 -4.26
N GLN A 14 -2.67 -3.06 -4.22
CA GLN A 14 -2.28 -1.74 -4.71
C GLN A 14 -1.57 -1.88 -6.07
N TRP A 15 -2.17 -1.35 -7.13
CA TRP A 15 -1.63 -1.35 -8.47
C TRP A 15 -0.63 -0.20 -8.64
N ARG A 16 0.65 -0.55 -8.80
CA ARG A 16 1.76 0.38 -8.96
C ARG A 16 2.62 -0.03 -10.15
N GLU A 17 2.45 0.66 -11.26
CA GLU A 17 3.15 0.41 -12.52
C GLU A 17 4.17 1.53 -12.75
N LYS A 18 5.35 1.40 -12.15
CA LYS A 18 6.45 2.37 -12.19
C LYS A 18 7.81 1.67 -12.33
N GLY A 19 8.79 2.37 -12.89
CA GLY A 19 10.16 1.91 -13.01
C GLY A 19 10.55 1.47 -14.42
N ALA A 20 11.75 0.90 -14.55
CA ALA A 20 12.26 0.43 -15.83
C ALA A 20 11.38 -0.71 -16.39
N GLY A 21 10.95 -0.59 -17.63
CA GLY A 21 10.06 -1.55 -18.29
C GLY A 21 8.58 -1.39 -17.98
N SER A 22 8.20 -0.35 -17.22
CA SER A 22 6.80 -0.04 -16.97
C SER A 22 6.08 0.45 -18.24
N LEU A 23 4.74 0.38 -18.21
CA LEU A 23 3.87 0.85 -19.28
C LEU A 23 3.61 2.37 -19.22
N ALA A 24 4.33 3.13 -18.39
CA ALA A 24 4.08 4.56 -18.14
C ALA A 24 4.06 5.45 -19.41
N GLY A 25 4.70 5.03 -20.51
CA GLY A 25 4.66 5.72 -21.81
C GLY A 25 3.62 5.19 -22.78
N GLN A 26 2.80 4.21 -22.40
CA GLN A 26 1.86 3.47 -23.25
C GLN A 26 0.46 3.53 -22.64
N ALA A 27 -0.20 4.68 -22.77
CA ALA A 27 -1.42 4.99 -22.01
C ALA A 27 -2.57 3.96 -22.20
N ALA A 28 -2.72 3.39 -23.38
CA ALA A 28 -3.78 2.43 -23.65
C ALA A 28 -3.49 1.07 -22.99
N GLU A 29 -2.26 0.59 -23.09
CA GLU A 29 -1.80 -0.66 -22.49
C GLU A 29 -1.76 -0.54 -20.96
N TYR A 30 -1.31 0.61 -20.44
CA TYR A 30 -1.32 0.95 -19.01
C TYR A 30 -2.73 0.85 -18.42
N GLU A 31 -3.72 1.50 -19.06
CA GLU A 31 -5.10 1.45 -18.61
C GLU A 31 -5.71 0.04 -18.76
N GLN A 32 -5.45 -0.64 -19.88
CA GLN A 32 -5.98 -1.98 -20.09
C GLN A 32 -5.45 -2.97 -19.05
N PHE A 33 -4.17 -2.91 -18.74
CA PHE A 33 -3.57 -3.78 -17.72
C PHE A 33 -4.13 -3.48 -16.32
N ALA A 34 -4.38 -2.21 -15.98
CA ALA A 34 -5.05 -1.84 -14.74
C ALA A 34 -6.49 -2.40 -14.68
N ARG A 35 -7.25 -2.35 -15.79
CA ARG A 35 -8.60 -2.94 -15.90
C ARG A 35 -8.60 -4.45 -15.69
N ASP A 36 -7.63 -5.14 -16.28
CA ASP A 36 -7.53 -6.60 -16.16
C ASP A 36 -7.23 -7.00 -14.71
N CYS A 37 -6.32 -6.27 -14.03
CA CYS A 37 -6.03 -6.48 -12.62
C CYS A 37 -7.24 -6.16 -11.72
N LEU A 38 -7.95 -5.05 -11.97
CA LEU A 38 -9.16 -4.68 -11.25
C LEU A 38 -10.25 -5.75 -11.39
N ALA A 39 -10.50 -6.22 -12.62
CA ALA A 39 -11.50 -7.27 -12.87
C ALA A 39 -11.16 -8.55 -12.10
N LEU A 40 -9.88 -8.90 -12.06
CA LEU A 40 -9.43 -10.06 -11.30
C LEU A 40 -9.61 -9.87 -9.79
N CYS A 41 -9.23 -8.72 -9.24
CA CYS A 41 -9.45 -8.40 -7.81
C CYS A 41 -10.93 -8.49 -7.44
N ARG A 42 -11.82 -7.97 -8.28
CA ARG A 42 -13.27 -8.02 -8.06
C ARG A 42 -13.85 -9.44 -8.05
N GLN A 43 -13.29 -10.36 -8.85
CA GLN A 43 -13.68 -11.78 -8.82
C GLN A 43 -13.41 -12.44 -7.47
N TYR A 44 -12.38 -11.97 -6.76
CA TYR A 44 -12.00 -12.47 -5.43
C TYR A 44 -12.51 -11.60 -4.27
N GLY A 45 -13.25 -10.51 -4.56
CA GLY A 45 -13.77 -9.60 -3.55
C GLY A 45 -12.68 -8.78 -2.84
N VAL A 46 -11.51 -8.62 -3.46
CA VAL A 46 -10.37 -7.88 -2.91
C VAL A 46 -10.37 -6.44 -3.43
N PRO A 47 -10.34 -5.41 -2.55
CA PRO A 47 -10.24 -4.02 -2.96
C PRO A 47 -8.99 -3.76 -3.82
N PHE A 48 -9.19 -3.00 -4.91
CA PHE A 48 -8.15 -2.58 -5.83
C PHE A 48 -7.89 -1.07 -5.67
N LEU A 49 -6.69 -0.70 -5.26
CA LEU A 49 -6.26 0.69 -5.15
C LEU A 49 -5.28 1.04 -6.26
N VAL A 50 -5.39 2.25 -6.79
CA VAL A 50 -4.41 2.79 -7.73
C VAL A 50 -3.38 3.62 -6.97
N ASN A 51 -2.10 3.42 -7.24
CA ASN A 51 -1.03 4.22 -6.66
C ASN A 51 -0.86 5.52 -7.45
N ASP A 52 -0.93 6.66 -6.80
CA ASP A 52 -0.71 8.05 -7.25
C ASP A 52 -1.70 8.58 -8.30
N ASP A 53 -2.15 7.78 -9.24
CA ASP A 53 -3.01 8.23 -10.35
C ASP A 53 -4.49 8.27 -9.96
N VAL A 54 -4.89 9.38 -9.33
CA VAL A 54 -6.29 9.65 -8.92
C VAL A 54 -7.23 9.69 -10.13
N ALA A 55 -6.76 10.16 -11.29
CA ALA A 55 -7.60 10.24 -12.49
C ALA A 55 -7.92 8.85 -13.02
N LEU A 56 -6.93 7.96 -13.06
CA LEU A 56 -7.13 6.56 -13.43
C LEU A 56 -8.05 5.84 -12.44
N ALA A 57 -7.86 6.04 -11.14
CA ALA A 57 -8.70 5.42 -10.13
C ALA A 57 -10.18 5.77 -10.31
N LEU A 58 -10.49 7.04 -10.57
CA LEU A 58 -11.84 7.51 -10.85
C LEU A 58 -12.37 6.96 -12.17
N LYS A 59 -11.55 6.96 -13.22
CA LYS A 59 -11.91 6.43 -14.55
C LYS A 59 -12.25 4.94 -14.53
N LEU A 60 -11.54 4.17 -13.71
CA LEU A 60 -11.74 2.73 -13.54
C LEU A 60 -12.84 2.40 -12.53
N ASP A 61 -13.32 3.40 -11.80
CA ASP A 61 -14.15 3.20 -10.61
C ASP A 61 -13.48 2.27 -9.58
N ALA A 62 -12.16 2.39 -9.42
CA ALA A 62 -11.40 1.62 -8.43
C ALA A 62 -11.91 1.86 -7.01
N GLU A 63 -11.66 0.92 -6.11
CA GLU A 63 -12.12 1.00 -4.72
C GLU A 63 -11.40 2.11 -3.94
N GLY A 64 -10.21 2.56 -4.42
CA GLY A 64 -9.52 3.68 -3.80
C GLY A 64 -8.21 4.07 -4.47
N VAL A 65 -7.48 4.94 -3.78
CA VAL A 65 -6.14 5.39 -4.18
C VAL A 65 -5.19 5.34 -2.99
N HIS A 66 -3.90 5.20 -3.29
CA HIS A 66 -2.82 5.46 -2.34
C HIS A 66 -1.89 6.51 -2.91
N ILE A 67 -1.60 7.57 -2.15
CA ILE A 67 -0.74 8.68 -2.58
C ILE A 67 0.44 8.87 -1.62
N GLY A 68 1.56 9.36 -2.16
CA GLY A 68 2.69 9.85 -1.38
C GLY A 68 2.56 11.34 -1.07
N GLN A 69 3.56 11.89 -0.36
CA GLN A 69 3.58 13.30 0.03
C GLN A 69 3.73 14.26 -1.16
N ASP A 70 4.36 13.81 -2.24
CA ASP A 70 4.62 14.61 -3.45
C ASP A 70 3.55 14.42 -4.56
N ASP A 71 2.57 13.52 -4.36
CA ASP A 71 1.59 13.14 -5.38
C ASP A 71 0.32 14.03 -5.36
N GLY A 72 0.31 15.08 -4.54
CA GLY A 72 -0.75 16.07 -4.47
C GLY A 72 -1.30 16.31 -3.07
N ASP A 73 -2.20 17.27 -2.95
CA ASP A 73 -2.84 17.61 -1.69
C ASP A 73 -3.84 16.53 -1.26
N VAL A 74 -3.69 16.05 -0.02
CA VAL A 74 -4.49 14.94 0.54
C VAL A 74 -5.97 15.33 0.66
N ALA A 75 -6.27 16.55 1.14
CA ALA A 75 -7.65 17.03 1.30
C ALA A 75 -8.34 17.23 -0.05
N ALA A 76 -7.63 17.76 -1.04
CA ALA A 76 -8.14 17.86 -2.40
C ALA A 76 -8.39 16.48 -3.03
N THR A 77 -7.51 15.51 -2.78
CA THR A 77 -7.70 14.13 -3.22
C THR A 77 -8.93 13.51 -2.56
N ARG A 78 -9.09 13.67 -1.24
CA ARG A 78 -10.28 13.18 -0.50
C ARG A 78 -11.57 13.79 -1.08
N ALA A 79 -11.59 15.09 -1.35
CA ALA A 79 -12.75 15.76 -1.95
C ALA A 79 -13.12 15.18 -3.33
N ARG A 80 -12.13 14.77 -4.14
CA ARG A 80 -12.34 14.20 -5.47
C ARG A 80 -12.83 12.75 -5.44
N ILE A 81 -12.30 11.93 -4.54
CA ILE A 81 -12.62 10.49 -4.49
C ILE A 81 -13.80 10.16 -3.57
N ALA A 82 -14.32 11.16 -2.86
CA ALA A 82 -15.46 11.04 -1.94
C ALA A 82 -15.28 9.93 -0.89
N HIS A 83 -16.08 8.87 -0.96
CA HIS A 83 -16.10 7.75 0.01
C HIS A 83 -15.15 6.60 -0.33
N LYS A 84 -14.37 6.71 -1.40
CA LYS A 84 -13.40 5.67 -1.80
C LYS A 84 -12.23 5.63 -0.81
N ILE A 85 -11.55 4.50 -0.73
CA ILE A 85 -10.41 4.31 0.18
C ILE A 85 -9.27 5.26 -0.18
N LEU A 86 -8.78 6.01 0.80
CA LEU A 86 -7.61 6.88 0.69
C LEU A 86 -6.50 6.38 1.61
N GLY A 87 -5.45 5.83 1.02
CA GLY A 87 -4.19 5.57 1.72
C GLY A 87 -3.19 6.70 1.50
N VAL A 88 -2.41 7.03 2.52
CA VAL A 88 -1.38 8.07 2.44
C VAL A 88 -0.07 7.54 3.01
N SER A 89 1.02 7.65 2.24
CA SER A 89 2.36 7.38 2.76
C SER A 89 2.79 8.47 3.73
N ALA A 90 3.37 8.12 4.89
CA ALA A 90 3.89 9.06 5.86
C ALA A 90 5.25 8.61 6.44
N HIS A 91 6.09 9.58 6.80
CA HIS A 91 7.47 9.38 7.26
C HIS A 91 7.75 10.13 8.56
N SER A 92 6.80 10.93 9.05
CA SER A 92 6.86 11.64 10.33
C SER A 92 5.50 11.68 11.01
N VAL A 93 5.49 11.97 12.31
CA VAL A 93 4.26 12.13 13.10
C VAL A 93 3.39 13.27 12.55
N GLU A 94 4.01 14.36 12.10
CA GLU A 94 3.33 15.50 11.51
C GLU A 94 2.61 15.13 10.21
N GLU A 95 3.24 14.30 9.37
CA GLU A 95 2.62 13.79 8.13
C GLU A 95 1.45 12.86 8.43
N VAL A 96 1.58 11.97 9.43
CA VAL A 96 0.47 11.11 9.88
C VAL A 96 -0.70 11.95 10.38
N HIS A 97 -0.43 12.96 11.23
CA HIS A 97 -1.46 13.86 11.73
C HIS A 97 -2.16 14.61 10.60
N SER A 98 -1.39 15.10 9.63
CA SER A 98 -1.94 15.81 8.47
C SER A 98 -2.81 14.90 7.60
N ALA A 99 -2.37 13.65 7.38
CA ALA A 99 -3.12 12.65 6.62
C ALA A 99 -4.44 12.29 7.32
N GLU A 100 -4.42 12.04 8.63
CA GLU A 100 -5.61 11.75 9.43
C GLU A 100 -6.60 12.93 9.40
N ALA A 101 -6.12 14.16 9.65
CA ALA A 101 -6.93 15.37 9.61
C ALA A 101 -7.56 15.63 8.23
N ALA A 102 -6.88 15.24 7.16
CA ALA A 102 -7.38 15.34 5.78
C ALA A 102 -8.29 14.17 5.36
N GLY A 103 -8.54 13.21 6.25
CA GLY A 103 -9.47 12.11 6.04
C GLY A 103 -8.87 10.88 5.34
N ALA A 104 -7.59 10.59 5.55
CA ALA A 104 -7.01 9.31 5.15
C ALA A 104 -7.69 8.16 5.91
N ASP A 105 -7.99 7.06 5.21
CA ASP A 105 -8.56 5.86 5.82
C ASP A 105 -7.48 4.97 6.44
N TYR A 106 -6.25 5.08 5.95
CA TYR A 106 -5.07 4.43 6.52
C TYR A 106 -3.79 5.17 6.13
N VAL A 107 -2.72 4.93 6.87
CA VAL A 107 -1.38 5.42 6.51
C VAL A 107 -0.43 4.27 6.20
N GLY A 108 0.40 4.48 5.18
CA GLY A 108 1.51 3.60 4.85
C GLY A 108 2.80 4.11 5.50
N LEU A 109 3.35 3.38 6.47
CA LEU A 109 4.55 3.78 7.19
C LEU A 109 5.78 3.00 6.73
N GLY A 110 6.84 3.70 6.36
CA GLY A 110 8.09 3.06 5.98
C GLY A 110 9.04 3.93 5.16
N PRO A 111 10.16 3.32 4.73
CA PRO A 111 10.47 1.88 4.84
C PRO A 111 10.88 1.49 6.27
N ILE A 112 10.31 0.41 6.81
CA ILE A 112 10.66 -0.08 8.15
C ILE A 112 12.08 -0.66 8.14
N TYR A 113 12.41 -1.44 7.11
CA TYR A 113 13.75 -1.99 6.87
C TYR A 113 14.28 -1.53 5.52
N ALA A 114 15.59 -1.65 5.32
CA ALA A 114 16.21 -1.34 4.03
C ALA A 114 15.57 -2.12 2.89
N THR A 115 15.28 -1.43 1.78
CA THR A 115 14.63 -2.00 0.60
C THR A 115 15.20 -1.40 -0.68
N VAL A 116 15.17 -2.19 -1.75
CA VAL A 116 15.51 -1.76 -3.11
C VAL A 116 14.29 -1.75 -4.05
N SER A 117 13.10 -2.04 -3.50
CA SER A 117 11.87 -2.16 -4.30
C SER A 117 11.34 -0.82 -4.81
N LYS A 118 11.73 0.29 -4.19
CA LYS A 118 11.52 1.65 -4.69
C LYS A 118 12.88 2.32 -4.83
N ALA A 119 13.16 2.92 -5.99
CA ALA A 119 14.42 3.62 -6.23
C ALA A 119 14.57 4.90 -5.38
N ASP A 120 13.45 5.47 -4.97
CA ASP A 120 13.24 6.68 -4.17
C ASP A 120 12.92 6.37 -2.70
N ALA A 121 13.26 5.16 -2.21
CA ALA A 121 13.00 4.79 -0.83
C ALA A 121 13.83 5.63 0.15
N ASN A 122 13.16 6.19 1.14
CA ASN A 122 13.80 6.92 2.24
C ASN A 122 14.68 6.01 3.11
N THR A 123 15.44 6.60 4.02
CA THR A 123 16.19 5.86 5.04
C THR A 123 15.23 5.04 5.90
N PRO A 124 15.56 3.78 6.26
CA PRO A 124 14.72 2.97 7.13
C PRO A 124 14.42 3.65 8.45
N THR A 125 13.16 3.65 8.84
CA THR A 125 12.67 4.29 10.07
C THR A 125 12.74 3.36 11.29
N GLY A 126 12.72 2.04 11.06
CA GLY A 126 12.77 1.03 12.12
C GLY A 126 11.44 0.82 12.84
N LEU A 127 11.45 -0.11 13.80
CA LEU A 127 10.26 -0.47 14.59
C LEU A 127 9.90 0.59 15.63
N VAL A 128 10.89 1.28 16.21
CA VAL A 128 10.66 2.30 17.24
C VAL A 128 9.74 3.40 16.73
N TRP A 129 9.96 3.87 15.50
CA TRP A 129 9.06 4.87 14.92
C TRP A 129 7.64 4.34 14.67
N LEU A 130 7.50 3.06 14.33
CA LEU A 130 6.19 2.42 14.18
C LEU A 130 5.44 2.36 15.53
N GLU A 131 6.14 2.03 16.62
CA GLU A 131 5.61 2.04 17.99
C GLU A 131 5.18 3.46 18.42
N GLU A 132 6.00 4.48 18.13
CA GLU A 132 5.68 5.89 18.40
C GLU A 132 4.45 6.35 17.61
N ALA A 133 4.36 6.01 16.33
CA ALA A 133 3.21 6.33 15.50
C ALA A 133 1.93 5.65 16.03
N ARG A 134 2.01 4.35 16.38
CA ARG A 134 0.87 3.62 16.98
C ARG A 134 0.43 4.25 18.31
N ALA A 135 1.36 4.64 19.16
CA ALA A 135 1.05 5.29 20.45
C ALA A 135 0.35 6.65 20.24
N ALA A 136 0.77 7.41 19.22
CA ALA A 136 0.18 8.71 18.90
C ALA A 136 -1.18 8.58 18.19
N PHE A 137 -1.39 7.55 17.39
CA PHE A 137 -2.60 7.34 16.57
C PHE A 137 -3.21 5.94 16.82
N PRO A 138 -3.82 5.71 17.98
CA PRO A 138 -4.25 4.38 18.40
C PRO A 138 -5.38 3.79 17.54
N SER A 139 -6.15 4.62 16.85
CA SER A 139 -7.31 4.20 16.04
C SER A 139 -7.10 4.27 14.54
N LEU A 140 -6.05 4.94 14.07
CA LEU A 140 -5.76 5.05 12.64
C LEU A 140 -5.15 3.74 12.14
N PRO A 141 -5.68 3.11 11.09
CA PRO A 141 -5.07 1.93 10.49
C PRO A 141 -3.67 2.23 9.95
N ILE A 142 -2.69 1.41 10.35
CA ILE A 142 -1.28 1.53 9.97
C ILE A 142 -0.87 0.32 9.14
N VAL A 143 -0.42 0.55 7.92
CA VAL A 143 0.17 -0.46 7.04
C VAL A 143 1.67 -0.23 6.94
N ALA A 144 2.47 -1.15 7.47
CA ALA A 144 3.91 -1.07 7.42
C ALA A 144 4.45 -1.58 6.08
N ILE A 145 5.46 -0.88 5.51
CA ILE A 145 6.09 -1.25 4.25
C ILE A 145 7.62 -1.13 4.31
N GLY A 146 8.30 -1.85 3.44
CA GLY A 146 9.74 -1.75 3.23
C GLY A 146 10.56 -2.83 3.91
N GLY A 147 11.13 -3.73 3.10
CA GLY A 147 12.05 -4.77 3.53
C GLY A 147 11.45 -5.84 4.45
N ILE A 148 10.13 -5.95 4.50
CA ILE A 148 9.41 -6.92 5.34
C ILE A 148 9.39 -8.29 4.64
N ASN A 149 9.65 -9.34 5.42
CA ASN A 149 9.59 -10.74 5.03
C ASN A 149 8.93 -11.57 6.15
N LEU A 150 8.79 -12.87 5.97
CA LEU A 150 8.13 -13.75 6.97
C LEU A 150 8.79 -13.69 8.35
N GLU A 151 10.11 -13.63 8.42
CA GLU A 151 10.87 -13.56 9.66
C GLU A 151 10.62 -12.25 10.43
N ARG A 152 10.47 -11.13 9.70
CA ARG A 152 10.32 -9.79 10.26
C ARG A 152 8.86 -9.41 10.57
N ALA A 153 7.91 -10.05 9.90
CA ALA A 153 6.49 -9.72 10.03
C ALA A 153 5.99 -9.78 11.49
N PRO A 154 6.30 -10.79 12.32
CA PRO A 154 5.83 -10.81 13.70
C PRO A 154 6.25 -9.59 14.52
N ALA A 155 7.50 -9.13 14.36
CA ALA A 155 7.99 -7.94 15.06
C ALA A 155 7.30 -6.66 14.58
N VAL A 156 6.93 -6.56 13.30
CA VAL A 156 6.19 -5.42 12.72
C VAL A 156 4.78 -5.34 13.31
N PHE A 157 4.07 -6.47 13.43
CA PHE A 157 2.76 -6.50 14.08
C PHE A 157 2.84 -6.21 15.58
N ALA A 158 3.84 -6.76 16.27
CA ALA A 158 4.07 -6.47 17.68
C ALA A 158 4.35 -4.98 17.95
N ALA A 159 4.98 -4.28 17.00
CA ALA A 159 5.20 -2.84 17.03
C ALA A 159 3.95 -2.00 16.68
N GLY A 160 2.81 -2.63 16.37
CA GLY A 160 1.52 -1.96 16.22
C GLY A 160 1.03 -1.73 14.79
N ALA A 161 1.60 -2.39 13.79
CA ALA A 161 0.99 -2.39 12.45
C ALA A 161 -0.31 -3.21 12.44
N ASP A 162 -1.32 -2.74 11.70
CA ASP A 162 -2.55 -3.49 11.42
C ASP A 162 -2.40 -4.37 10.16
N GLY A 163 -1.43 -4.05 9.33
CA GLY A 163 -1.13 -4.80 8.10
C GLY A 163 0.27 -4.54 7.59
N ILE A 164 0.67 -5.34 6.62
CA ILE A 164 1.93 -5.14 5.89
C ILE A 164 1.71 -5.02 4.39
N ALA A 165 2.50 -4.17 3.73
CA ALA A 165 2.58 -4.10 2.29
C ALA A 165 3.93 -4.64 1.80
N VAL A 166 3.89 -5.54 0.84
CA VAL A 166 5.09 -6.19 0.29
C VAL A 166 5.08 -6.15 -1.25
N ILE A 167 6.24 -6.01 -1.86
CA ILE A 167 6.45 -6.07 -3.30
C ILE A 167 7.38 -7.24 -3.62
N SER A 168 8.66 -7.09 -3.29
CA SER A 168 9.68 -8.05 -3.66
C SER A 168 9.53 -9.42 -2.98
N ALA A 169 8.88 -9.50 -1.83
CA ALA A 169 8.62 -10.77 -1.16
C ALA A 169 7.71 -11.67 -2.01
N ILE A 170 6.56 -11.15 -2.45
CA ILE A 170 5.64 -11.90 -3.33
C ILE A 170 6.25 -12.15 -4.72
N CYS A 171 7.00 -11.18 -5.26
CA CYS A 171 7.62 -11.34 -6.58
C CYS A 171 8.70 -12.43 -6.62
N ARG A 172 9.39 -12.65 -5.50
CA ARG A 172 10.46 -13.66 -5.39
C ARG A 172 9.93 -15.02 -4.98
N ASP A 173 8.90 -15.03 -4.16
CA ASP A 173 8.32 -16.25 -3.62
C ASP A 173 6.79 -16.18 -3.70
N PRO A 174 6.18 -16.85 -4.68
CA PRO A 174 4.73 -16.91 -4.80
C PRO A 174 4.01 -17.57 -3.62
N SER A 175 4.69 -18.37 -2.79
CA SER A 175 4.12 -18.99 -1.58
C SER A 175 4.05 -18.03 -0.38
N PHE A 176 4.69 -16.86 -0.47
CA PHE A 176 4.79 -15.89 0.61
C PHE A 176 3.45 -15.62 1.32
N VAL A 177 2.38 -15.40 0.57
CA VAL A 177 1.07 -15.08 1.16
C VAL A 177 0.51 -16.27 1.92
N ALA A 178 0.57 -17.47 1.34
CA ALA A 178 0.10 -18.69 1.99
C ALA A 178 0.88 -19.01 3.28
N GLU A 179 2.21 -18.81 3.27
CA GLU A 179 3.05 -18.99 4.45
C GLU A 179 2.79 -17.90 5.50
N PHE A 180 2.59 -16.66 5.06
CA PHE A 180 2.23 -15.54 5.93
C PHE A 180 0.92 -15.79 6.69
N GLN A 181 -0.10 -16.33 6.03
CA GLN A 181 -1.38 -16.69 6.67
C GLN A 181 -1.25 -17.76 7.77
N GLN A 182 -0.14 -18.50 7.78
CA GLN A 182 0.15 -19.53 8.82
C GLN A 182 0.87 -18.94 10.04
N LEU A 183 1.33 -17.69 9.95
CA LEU A 183 1.92 -17.02 11.12
C LEU A 183 0.82 -16.75 12.15
N ALA A 184 1.08 -17.11 13.40
CA ALA A 184 0.21 -16.73 14.52
C ALA A 184 0.53 -15.28 14.91
N LEU A 185 -0.23 -14.31 14.37
CA LEU A 185 -0.03 -12.88 14.57
C LEU A 185 -1.16 -12.30 15.39
#